data_3e0fe3ce41c6966b3085454aaaf29e43
#
_entry.id   3e0fe3ce41c6966b3085454aaaf29e43
#
_cell.length_a   1.000
_cell.length_b   1.000
_cell.length_c   1.000
_cell.angle_alpha   90.00
_cell.angle_beta   90.00
_cell.angle_gamma   90.00
#
_symmetry.space_group_name_H-M   'P 1'
#
loop_
_entity.id
_entity.type
_entity.pdbx_description
1 polymer ?
#
loop_
_entity_poly.entity_id
_entity_poly.type
_entity_poly.pdbx_seq_one_letter_code
_entity_poly.pdbx_strand_id
1 'polypeptide(L)'
;YEGFDSENKLVNEAIESTAGRVVVYQDQFINAYYHSTCGGMTDNIADVWDRNDIPYLKAVADSGACSWSKYYSWSELYTEEQLRGRIEQYLSTDRGRDMRVARITDVVIRDRTAGGRVLTLSVRTEDEVYKFHKDRIRWVVGRTSNPDLILPSDRFDVDISRDSNGRIETVRFHGKGYGHGVGMCQCGAIGLSRTG
;
A
#
# COMPACT_ATOMS: atom_id res chain seq x y z
N TYR A 1 -3.37 5.30 -21.09
CA TYR A 1 -4.42 5.18 -22.12
C TYR A 1 -4.36 3.77 -22.73
N GLU A 2 -5.47 3.08 -22.70
CA GLU A 2 -5.57 1.68 -23.14
C GLU A 2 -6.01 1.52 -24.62
N GLY A 3 -6.12 2.62 -25.34
CA GLY A 3 -6.50 2.67 -26.75
C GLY A 3 -7.97 3.00 -26.99
N PHE A 4 -8.29 3.28 -28.25
CA PHE A 4 -9.62 3.71 -28.71
C PHE A 4 -10.74 2.70 -28.39
N ASP A 5 -10.45 1.40 -28.49
CA ASP A 5 -11.42 0.34 -28.19
C ASP A 5 -11.84 0.27 -26.72
N SER A 6 -11.08 0.91 -25.83
CA SER A 6 -11.36 1.00 -24.39
C SER A 6 -12.09 2.27 -24.01
N GLU A 7 -12.40 3.16 -24.94
CA GLU A 7 -13.12 4.40 -24.67
C GLU A 7 -14.56 4.15 -24.22
N ASN A 8 -14.99 4.96 -23.27
CA ASN A 8 -16.32 4.90 -22.71
C ASN A 8 -17.01 6.25 -22.80
N LYS A 9 -18.25 6.27 -23.26
CA LYS A 9 -19.03 7.51 -23.47
C LYS A 9 -19.07 8.41 -22.22
N LEU A 10 -19.29 7.82 -21.03
CA LEU A 10 -19.34 8.58 -19.76
C LEU A 10 -17.97 9.18 -19.41
N VAL A 11 -16.90 8.46 -19.70
CA VAL A 11 -15.52 8.94 -19.47
C VAL A 11 -15.21 10.09 -20.44
N ASN A 12 -15.59 9.96 -21.72
CA ASN A 12 -15.41 11.02 -22.72
C ASN A 12 -16.19 12.29 -22.34
N GLU A 13 -17.45 12.15 -21.94
CA GLU A 13 -18.28 13.27 -21.45
C GLU A 13 -17.64 13.94 -20.21
N ALA A 14 -17.08 13.17 -19.28
CA ALA A 14 -16.39 13.71 -18.11
C ALA A 14 -15.12 14.48 -18.49
N ILE A 15 -14.33 13.96 -19.44
CA ILE A 15 -13.14 14.65 -19.98
C ILE A 15 -13.52 15.95 -20.68
N GLU A 16 -14.52 15.93 -21.55
CA GLU A 16 -14.99 17.10 -22.28
C GLU A 16 -15.53 18.18 -21.32
N SER A 17 -16.33 17.78 -20.32
CA SER A 17 -16.92 18.71 -19.34
C SER A 17 -15.88 19.35 -18.42
N THR A 18 -14.70 18.76 -18.29
CA THR A 18 -13.60 19.24 -17.44
C THR A 18 -12.44 19.79 -18.25
N ALA A 19 -12.55 19.86 -19.58
CA ALA A 19 -11.51 20.37 -20.46
C ALA A 19 -11.07 21.79 -20.05
N GLY A 20 -9.75 21.99 -19.95
CA GLY A 20 -9.16 23.27 -19.52
C GLY A 20 -9.31 23.58 -18.01
N ARG A 21 -9.95 22.72 -17.21
CA ARG A 21 -10.02 22.89 -15.75
C ARG A 21 -8.86 22.18 -15.08
N VAL A 22 -8.21 22.89 -14.17
CA VAL A 22 -7.06 22.37 -13.38
C VAL A 22 -7.27 22.72 -11.92
N VAL A 23 -6.72 21.90 -11.03
CA VAL A 23 -6.75 22.19 -9.60
C VAL A 23 -5.46 22.93 -9.25
N VAL A 24 -5.59 24.04 -8.52
CA VAL A 24 -4.49 24.87 -8.08
C VAL A 24 -4.49 25.03 -6.56
N TYR A 25 -3.31 25.27 -6.01
CA TYR A 25 -3.10 25.65 -4.62
C TYR A 25 -2.08 26.80 -4.60
N GLN A 26 -2.46 27.95 -4.02
CA GLN A 26 -1.64 29.17 -4.02
C GLN A 26 -1.12 29.52 -5.43
N ASP A 27 -2.03 29.53 -6.41
CA ASP A 27 -1.77 29.85 -7.82
C ASP A 27 -0.78 28.93 -8.56
N GLN A 28 -0.46 27.78 -7.96
CA GLN A 28 0.37 26.74 -8.56
C GLN A 28 -0.44 25.48 -8.84
N PHE A 29 -0.14 24.78 -9.93
CA PHE A 29 -0.74 23.48 -10.22
C PHE A 29 -0.37 22.47 -9.13
N ILE A 30 -1.37 21.73 -8.66
CA ILE A 30 -1.13 20.68 -7.66
C ILE A 30 -0.53 19.42 -8.28
N ASN A 31 0.17 18.64 -7.45
CA ASN A 31 0.43 17.24 -7.73
C ASN A 31 -0.82 16.41 -7.37
N ALA A 32 -1.64 16.13 -8.36
CA ALA A 32 -2.95 15.47 -8.19
C ALA A 32 -2.80 13.95 -7.98
N TYR A 33 -2.15 13.54 -6.88
CA TYR A 33 -2.04 12.12 -6.53
C TYR A 33 -3.41 11.52 -6.21
N TYR A 34 -3.60 10.27 -6.62
CA TYR A 34 -4.80 9.49 -6.32
C TYR A 34 -4.46 8.00 -6.17
N HIS A 35 -5.34 7.29 -5.50
CA HIS A 35 -5.24 5.85 -5.31
C HIS A 35 -6.64 5.24 -5.28
N SER A 36 -6.75 3.92 -5.44
CA SER A 36 -8.04 3.24 -5.55
C SER A 36 -8.86 3.35 -4.27
N THR A 37 -8.34 2.85 -3.14
CA THR A 37 -9.09 2.70 -1.90
C THR A 37 -8.21 3.01 -0.70
N CYS A 38 -8.55 4.01 0.12
CA CYS A 38 -7.73 4.39 1.29
C CYS A 38 -7.86 3.42 2.47
N GLY A 39 -8.96 2.66 2.53
CA GLY A 39 -9.28 1.79 3.66
C GLY A 39 -9.81 2.54 4.89
N GLY A 40 -10.34 3.76 4.71
CA GLY A 40 -10.98 4.59 5.73
C GLY A 40 -10.25 5.89 6.07
N MET A 41 -8.98 6.05 5.71
CA MET A 41 -8.21 7.27 5.90
C MET A 41 -7.05 7.35 4.91
N THR A 42 -6.78 8.54 4.36
CA THR A 42 -5.58 8.83 3.58
C THR A 42 -4.41 9.15 4.51
N ASP A 43 -3.22 9.38 3.96
CA ASP A 43 -2.02 9.72 4.72
C ASP A 43 -1.29 10.95 4.18
N ASN A 44 -0.46 11.56 5.00
CA ASN A 44 0.42 12.65 4.60
C ASN A 44 1.46 12.12 3.60
N ILE A 45 1.80 12.91 2.59
CA ILE A 45 2.81 12.51 1.61
C ILE A 45 4.17 12.20 2.26
N ALA A 46 4.59 12.96 3.25
CA ALA A 46 5.87 12.77 3.95
C ALA A 46 5.94 11.47 4.77
N ASP A 47 4.78 10.95 5.20
CA ASP A 47 4.72 9.69 5.93
C ASP A 47 4.82 8.48 4.99
N VAL A 48 4.31 8.61 3.75
CA VAL A 48 4.30 7.51 2.78
C VAL A 48 5.57 7.46 1.94
N TRP A 49 6.09 8.61 1.53
CA TRP A 49 7.30 8.69 0.71
C TRP A 49 8.36 9.59 1.36
N ASP A 50 9.60 9.47 0.91
CA ASP A 50 10.70 10.36 1.32
C ASP A 50 10.60 11.69 0.56
N ARG A 51 9.57 12.47 0.89
CA ARG A 51 9.27 13.78 0.30
C ARG A 51 8.95 14.78 1.39
N ASN A 52 9.17 16.05 1.10
CA ASN A 52 8.74 17.13 1.96
C ASN A 52 7.21 17.14 2.12
N ASP A 53 6.77 17.62 3.24
CA ASP A 53 5.37 17.81 3.54
C ASP A 53 4.73 18.81 2.54
N ILE A 54 3.53 18.47 2.07
CA ILE A 54 2.78 19.31 1.12
C ILE A 54 1.42 19.63 1.75
N PRO A 55 1.06 20.92 1.93
CA PRO A 55 -0.10 21.33 2.72
C PRO A 55 -1.44 20.74 2.25
N TYR A 56 -1.61 20.47 0.98
CA TYR A 56 -2.84 19.89 0.41
C TYR A 56 -2.81 18.35 0.28
N LEU A 57 -1.71 17.69 0.66
CA LEU A 57 -1.57 16.23 0.65
C LEU A 57 -1.48 15.69 2.10
N LYS A 58 -2.49 16.01 2.88
CA LYS A 58 -2.63 15.62 4.28
C LYS A 58 -3.55 14.41 4.46
N ALA A 59 -3.39 13.76 5.60
CA ALA A 59 -4.27 12.69 6.02
C ALA A 59 -5.70 13.19 6.23
N VAL A 60 -6.66 12.49 5.63
CA VAL A 60 -8.11 12.80 5.73
C VAL A 60 -8.88 11.50 5.94
N ALA A 61 -9.76 11.49 6.94
CA ALA A 61 -10.70 10.39 7.14
C ALA A 61 -11.79 10.43 6.04
N ASP A 62 -12.11 9.27 5.45
CA ASP A 62 -13.18 9.16 4.44
C ASP A 62 -14.52 8.73 5.03
N SER A 63 -14.62 8.64 6.36
CA SER A 63 -15.83 8.28 7.10
C SER A 63 -16.50 6.97 6.61
N GLY A 64 -15.73 6.05 6.06
CA GLY A 64 -16.20 4.79 5.50
C GLY A 64 -16.73 4.87 4.07
N ALA A 65 -16.62 6.01 3.40
CA ALA A 65 -17.11 6.21 2.04
C ALA A 65 -16.54 5.21 1.02
N CYS A 66 -15.34 4.66 1.25
CA CYS A 66 -14.74 3.64 0.38
C CYS A 66 -15.04 2.19 0.81
N SER A 67 -15.85 1.95 1.84
CA SER A 67 -16.11 0.61 2.40
C SER A 67 -16.79 -0.36 1.44
N TRP A 68 -17.49 0.14 0.42
CA TRP A 68 -18.13 -0.65 -0.64
C TRP A 68 -17.13 -1.25 -1.64
N SER A 69 -15.87 -0.80 -1.64
CA SER A 69 -14.84 -1.30 -2.57
C SER A 69 -14.49 -2.75 -2.26
N LYS A 70 -14.40 -3.58 -3.29
CA LYS A 70 -13.88 -4.96 -3.16
C LYS A 70 -12.44 -5.00 -2.65
N TYR A 71 -11.73 -3.89 -2.74
CA TYR A 71 -10.36 -3.74 -2.23
C TYR A 71 -10.31 -3.10 -0.84
N TYR A 72 -11.47 -2.95 -0.17
CA TYR A 72 -11.50 -2.36 1.17
C TYR A 72 -10.73 -3.20 2.18
N SER A 73 -10.83 -4.52 2.10
CA SER A 73 -10.06 -5.45 2.91
C SER A 73 -9.36 -6.51 2.05
N TRP A 74 -8.22 -7.00 2.52
CA TRP A 74 -7.44 -8.01 1.86
C TRP A 74 -6.66 -8.86 2.86
N SER A 75 -6.22 -10.06 2.43
CA SER A 75 -5.37 -10.95 3.22
C SER A 75 -4.42 -11.71 2.30
N GLU A 76 -3.15 -11.82 2.74
CA GLU A 76 -2.11 -12.61 2.10
C GLU A 76 -1.50 -13.56 3.14
N LEU A 77 -1.34 -14.82 2.79
CA LEU A 77 -0.79 -15.85 3.68
C LEU A 77 0.47 -16.44 3.08
N TYR A 78 1.55 -16.43 3.83
CA TYR A 78 2.85 -16.99 3.44
C TYR A 78 3.24 -18.13 4.36
N THR A 79 3.91 -19.15 3.84
CA THR A 79 4.81 -19.95 4.66
C THR A 79 6.07 -19.14 4.99
N GLU A 80 6.82 -19.53 6.01
CA GLU A 80 8.11 -18.87 6.31
C GLU A 80 9.02 -18.85 5.09
N GLU A 81 9.14 -19.95 4.39
CA GLU A 81 9.98 -20.09 3.21
C GLU A 81 9.56 -19.15 2.06
N GLN A 82 8.25 -19.04 1.81
CA GLN A 82 7.73 -18.12 0.79
C GLN A 82 8.06 -16.67 1.12
N LEU A 83 7.83 -16.24 2.37
CA LEU A 83 8.15 -14.86 2.79
C LEU A 83 9.66 -14.59 2.74
N ARG A 84 10.46 -15.53 3.19
CA ARG A 84 11.92 -15.44 3.13
C ARG A 84 12.41 -15.31 1.69
N GLY A 85 11.91 -16.14 0.77
CA GLY A 85 12.25 -16.06 -0.65
C GLY A 85 11.87 -14.71 -1.29
N ARG A 86 10.74 -14.12 -0.88
CA ARG A 86 10.35 -12.77 -1.33
C ARG A 86 11.34 -11.70 -0.86
N ILE A 87 11.75 -11.77 0.39
CA ILE A 87 12.74 -10.83 0.96
C ILE A 87 14.11 -11.02 0.29
N GLU A 88 14.55 -12.25 0.05
CA GLU A 88 15.77 -12.54 -0.71
C GLU A 88 15.74 -11.92 -2.11
N GLN A 89 14.64 -12.14 -2.84
CA GLN A 89 14.46 -11.60 -4.19
C GLN A 89 14.51 -10.07 -4.19
N TYR A 90 13.77 -9.43 -3.27
CA TYR A 90 13.78 -7.98 -3.15
C TYR A 90 15.17 -7.44 -2.84
N LEU A 91 15.85 -8.00 -1.84
CA LEU A 91 17.19 -7.57 -1.43
C LEU A 91 18.23 -7.81 -2.53
N SER A 92 18.11 -8.92 -3.28
CA SER A 92 19.01 -9.22 -4.39
C SER A 92 18.87 -8.18 -5.50
N THR A 93 17.62 -7.81 -5.83
CA THR A 93 17.34 -6.76 -6.82
C THR A 93 17.82 -5.39 -6.35
N ASP A 94 17.49 -5.02 -5.11
CA ASP A 94 17.86 -3.71 -4.52
C ASP A 94 19.38 -3.52 -4.40
N ARG A 95 20.11 -4.59 -4.07
CA ARG A 95 21.58 -4.56 -3.88
C ARG A 95 22.38 -4.94 -5.14
N GLY A 96 21.72 -5.37 -6.21
CA GLY A 96 22.37 -5.80 -7.46
C GLY A 96 23.29 -7.02 -7.30
N ARG A 97 23.04 -7.89 -6.31
CA ARG A 97 23.78 -9.12 -6.06
C ARG A 97 22.92 -10.15 -5.35
N ASP A 98 23.23 -11.43 -5.52
CA ASP A 98 22.53 -12.50 -4.81
C ASP A 98 22.62 -12.32 -3.30
N MET A 99 21.47 -12.29 -2.65
CA MET A 99 21.33 -12.23 -1.22
C MET A 99 20.74 -13.54 -0.70
N ARG A 100 21.23 -13.99 0.44
CA ARG A 100 20.63 -15.08 1.20
C ARG A 100 20.12 -14.53 2.53
N VAL A 101 18.94 -14.94 2.91
CA VAL A 101 18.31 -14.54 4.16
C VAL A 101 18.17 -15.79 5.03
N ALA A 102 18.69 -15.74 6.24
CA ALA A 102 18.53 -16.82 7.21
C ALA A 102 17.04 -16.97 7.59
N ARG A 103 16.69 -18.10 8.22
CA ARG A 103 15.32 -18.38 8.67
C ARG A 103 14.74 -17.20 9.44
N ILE A 104 13.50 -16.84 9.10
CA ILE A 104 12.75 -15.79 9.81
C ILE A 104 12.30 -16.31 11.16
N THR A 105 12.61 -15.57 12.21
CA THR A 105 12.23 -15.90 13.60
C THR A 105 11.13 -15.01 14.13
N ASP A 106 10.96 -13.79 13.53
CA ASP A 106 9.89 -12.88 13.94
C ASP A 106 9.60 -11.81 12.86
N VAL A 107 8.36 -11.30 12.85
CA VAL A 107 7.91 -10.20 11.97
C VAL A 107 7.12 -9.20 12.81
N VAL A 108 7.62 -7.99 12.95
CA VAL A 108 7.09 -7.01 13.91
C VAL A 108 6.84 -5.66 13.23
N ILE A 109 5.64 -5.13 13.39
CA ILE A 109 5.31 -3.75 13.05
C ILE A 109 5.81 -2.85 14.19
N ARG A 110 6.60 -1.83 13.87
CA ARG A 110 7.19 -0.90 14.86
C ARG A 110 6.38 0.38 14.99
N ASP A 111 6.11 1.01 13.87
CA ASP A 111 5.50 2.34 13.84
C ASP A 111 4.42 2.40 12.77
N ARG A 112 3.45 3.31 12.96
CA ARG A 112 2.35 3.56 12.03
C ARG A 112 2.15 5.05 11.81
N THR A 113 1.62 5.41 10.65
CA THR A 113 1.09 6.74 10.36
C THR A 113 -0.21 7.00 11.13
N ALA A 114 -0.67 8.24 11.11
CA ALA A 114 -2.00 8.60 11.62
C ALA A 114 -3.13 7.83 10.91
N GLY A 115 -2.97 7.52 9.61
CA GLY A 115 -3.90 6.70 8.82
C GLY A 115 -3.80 5.20 9.10
N GLY A 116 -2.86 4.77 9.98
CA GLY A 116 -2.67 3.37 10.37
C GLY A 116 -1.79 2.56 9.42
N ARG A 117 -1.10 3.20 8.46
CA ARG A 117 -0.13 2.53 7.58
C ARG A 117 1.14 2.22 8.33
N VAL A 118 1.75 1.09 8.00
CA VAL A 118 3.01 0.66 8.61
C VAL A 118 4.17 1.52 8.13
N LEU A 119 4.84 2.20 9.06
CA LEU A 119 6.05 2.98 8.78
C LEU A 119 7.30 2.12 8.79
N THR A 120 7.35 1.13 9.67
CA THR A 120 8.50 0.24 9.78
C THR A 120 8.05 -1.19 10.03
N LEU A 121 8.43 -2.08 9.12
CA LEU A 121 8.34 -3.53 9.27
C LEU A 121 9.73 -4.07 9.60
N SER A 122 9.87 -4.71 10.76
CA SER A 122 11.09 -5.41 11.18
C SER A 122 10.92 -6.90 10.96
N VAL A 123 11.80 -7.50 10.18
CA VAL A 123 11.89 -8.95 10.00
C VAL A 123 13.16 -9.42 10.68
N ARG A 124 13.03 -10.20 11.74
CA ARG A 124 14.15 -10.81 12.45
C ARG A 124 14.42 -12.19 11.87
N THR A 125 15.66 -12.47 11.62
CA THR A 125 16.16 -13.79 11.22
C THR A 125 17.07 -14.37 12.29
N GLU A 126 17.59 -15.57 12.06
CA GLU A 126 18.59 -16.19 12.94
C GLU A 126 19.87 -15.36 13.01
N ASP A 127 20.23 -14.62 11.94
CA ASP A 127 21.50 -13.90 11.81
C ASP A 127 21.38 -12.41 12.07
N GLU A 128 20.31 -11.78 11.56
CA GLU A 128 20.20 -10.31 11.55
C GLU A 128 18.73 -9.83 11.61
N VAL A 129 18.56 -8.49 11.65
CA VAL A 129 17.25 -7.83 11.59
C VAL A 129 17.19 -6.91 10.40
N TYR A 130 16.32 -7.23 9.46
CA TYR A 130 15.99 -6.37 8.32
C TYR A 130 14.90 -5.39 8.72
N LYS A 131 15.06 -4.13 8.32
CA LYS A 131 14.04 -3.09 8.50
C LYS A 131 13.64 -2.53 7.16
N PHE A 132 12.36 -2.55 6.88
CA PHE A 132 11.76 -2.00 5.67
C PHE A 132 10.84 -0.84 6.05
N HIS A 133 10.86 0.21 5.24
CA HIS A 133 10.21 1.45 5.61
C HIS A 133 9.19 1.90 4.55
N LYS A 134 8.07 2.48 5.04
CA LYS A 134 7.08 3.17 4.23
C LYS A 134 6.55 2.30 3.08
N ASP A 135 6.22 2.90 1.94
CA ASP A 135 5.65 2.21 0.78
C ASP A 135 6.54 1.07 0.23
N ARG A 136 7.85 1.08 0.51
CA ARG A 136 8.76 -0.03 0.12
C ARG A 136 8.37 -1.38 0.71
N ILE A 137 7.70 -1.39 1.86
CA ILE A 137 7.21 -2.63 2.50
C ILE A 137 6.32 -3.43 1.54
N ARG A 138 5.52 -2.75 0.72
CA ARG A 138 4.64 -3.39 -0.25
C ARG A 138 5.40 -4.17 -1.33
N TRP A 139 6.56 -3.68 -1.73
CA TRP A 139 7.44 -4.31 -2.71
C TRP A 139 8.17 -5.53 -2.13
N VAL A 140 8.59 -5.43 -0.87
CA VAL A 140 9.30 -6.49 -0.16
C VAL A 140 8.42 -7.71 0.03
N VAL A 141 7.21 -7.52 0.52
CA VAL A 141 6.28 -8.63 0.83
C VAL A 141 5.62 -9.14 -0.45
N GLY A 142 5.10 -8.25 -1.32
CA GLY A 142 4.43 -8.65 -2.56
C GLY A 142 3.09 -9.35 -2.32
N ARG A 143 2.65 -10.18 -3.27
CA ARG A 143 1.44 -11.02 -3.16
C ARG A 143 1.77 -12.49 -3.37
N THR A 144 1.03 -13.35 -2.68
CA THR A 144 1.14 -14.81 -2.87
C THR A 144 0.54 -15.26 -4.20
N SER A 145 -0.53 -14.60 -4.64
CA SER A 145 -1.24 -14.94 -5.88
C SER A 145 -0.48 -14.59 -7.16
N ASN A 146 0.36 -13.56 -7.11
CA ASN A 146 1.21 -13.14 -8.23
C ASN A 146 2.45 -12.42 -7.68
N PRO A 147 3.63 -13.05 -7.80
CA PRO A 147 4.90 -12.50 -7.30
C PRO A 147 5.30 -11.14 -7.90
N ASP A 148 4.81 -10.79 -9.09
CA ASP A 148 5.10 -9.51 -9.74
C ASP A 148 4.27 -8.35 -9.18
N LEU A 149 3.26 -8.67 -8.37
CA LEU A 149 2.40 -7.67 -7.75
C LEU A 149 2.84 -7.34 -6.33
N ILE A 150 2.81 -6.04 -6.02
CA ILE A 150 3.08 -5.53 -4.67
C ILE A 150 1.86 -5.75 -3.76
N LEU A 151 2.05 -5.71 -2.43
CA LEU A 151 0.92 -5.72 -1.49
C LEU A 151 -0.11 -4.65 -1.84
N PRO A 152 -1.41 -4.92 -1.62
CA PRO A 152 -2.46 -3.96 -1.91
C PRO A 152 -2.24 -2.61 -1.24
N SER A 153 -1.83 -2.61 0.01
CA SER A 153 -1.49 -1.41 0.78
C SER A 153 -0.47 -1.75 1.87
N ASP A 154 0.05 -0.74 2.53
CA ASP A 154 0.86 -0.84 3.75
C ASP A 154 0.05 -0.62 5.04
N ARG A 155 -1.29 -0.59 4.95
CA ARG A 155 -2.20 -0.56 6.09
C ARG A 155 -2.66 -1.98 6.44
N PHE A 156 -1.89 -2.67 7.28
CA PHE A 156 -2.12 -4.07 7.63
C PHE A 156 -1.70 -4.40 9.05
N ASP A 157 -2.15 -5.56 9.53
CA ASP A 157 -1.66 -6.26 10.71
C ASP A 157 -1.03 -7.59 10.30
N VAL A 158 -0.27 -8.19 11.22
CA VAL A 158 0.48 -9.44 11.00
C VAL A 158 0.12 -10.44 12.09
N ASP A 159 -0.35 -11.62 11.66
CA ASP A 159 -0.52 -12.78 12.53
C ASP A 159 0.52 -13.83 12.18
N ILE A 160 1.14 -14.43 13.19
CA ILE A 160 2.16 -15.46 13.04
C ILE A 160 1.66 -16.75 13.69
N SER A 161 1.61 -17.84 12.92
CA SER A 161 1.46 -19.17 13.49
C SER A 161 2.83 -19.85 13.64
N ARG A 162 2.97 -20.67 14.69
CA ARG A 162 4.20 -21.37 14.99
C ARG A 162 3.92 -22.86 15.17
N ASP A 163 4.90 -23.67 14.77
CA ASP A 163 4.88 -25.11 15.00
C ASP A 163 5.15 -25.48 16.48
N SER A 164 5.12 -26.76 16.80
CA SER A 164 5.38 -27.28 18.13
C SER A 164 6.78 -26.98 18.69
N ASN A 165 7.73 -26.63 17.82
CA ASN A 165 9.10 -26.26 18.18
C ASN A 165 9.28 -24.71 18.27
N GLY A 166 8.18 -23.95 18.18
CA GLY A 166 8.19 -22.48 18.23
C GLY A 166 8.67 -21.80 16.94
N ARG A 167 8.88 -22.54 15.85
CA ARG A 167 9.31 -22.01 14.56
C ARG A 167 8.11 -21.44 13.82
N ILE A 168 8.32 -20.37 13.06
CA ILE A 168 7.27 -19.82 12.20
C ILE A 168 6.88 -20.85 11.15
N GLU A 169 5.60 -21.19 11.11
CA GLU A 169 4.96 -22.00 10.09
C GLU A 169 4.34 -21.11 9.00
N THR A 170 3.49 -20.15 9.43
CA THR A 170 2.88 -19.19 8.52
C THR A 170 2.90 -17.76 9.07
N VAL A 171 2.91 -16.80 8.14
CA VAL A 171 2.75 -15.38 8.40
C VAL A 171 1.58 -14.87 7.57
N ARG A 172 0.56 -14.33 8.22
CA ARG A 172 -0.60 -13.71 7.56
C ARG A 172 -0.50 -12.21 7.67
N PHE A 173 -0.54 -11.55 6.52
CA PHE A 173 -0.76 -10.11 6.42
C PHE A 173 -2.22 -9.88 6.09
N HIS A 174 -2.93 -9.11 6.87
CA HIS A 174 -4.32 -8.74 6.58
C HIS A 174 -4.52 -7.24 6.77
N GLY A 175 -5.16 -6.61 5.81
CA GLY A 175 -5.16 -5.16 5.77
C GLY A 175 -6.36 -4.55 5.06
N LYS A 176 -6.28 -3.23 4.92
CA LYS A 176 -7.33 -2.41 4.30
C LYS A 176 -6.74 -1.51 3.24
N GLY A 177 -7.53 -1.31 2.16
CA GLY A 177 -7.21 -0.37 1.10
C GLY A 177 -6.36 -0.95 -0.03
N TYR A 178 -6.26 -0.16 -1.11
CA TYR A 178 -5.52 -0.49 -2.32
C TYR A 178 -4.86 0.77 -2.89
N GLY A 179 -3.54 0.80 -2.85
CA GLY A 179 -2.69 1.91 -3.25
C GLY A 179 -1.95 2.56 -2.09
N HIS A 180 -1.21 3.60 -2.42
CA HIS A 180 -0.29 4.29 -1.51
C HIS A 180 -0.97 5.19 -0.45
N GLY A 181 -2.24 5.54 -0.61
CA GLY A 181 -2.99 6.31 0.39
C GLY A 181 -2.79 7.83 0.37
N VAL A 182 -2.00 8.38 -0.55
CA VAL A 182 -1.77 9.83 -0.67
C VAL A 182 -2.77 10.46 -1.63
N GLY A 183 -3.31 11.63 -1.30
CA GLY A 183 -4.23 12.40 -2.12
C GLY A 183 -5.63 11.77 -2.21
N MET A 184 -6.25 11.80 -3.38
CA MET A 184 -7.67 11.41 -3.55
C MET A 184 -7.86 9.89 -3.49
N CYS A 185 -8.78 9.44 -2.62
CA CYS A 185 -9.32 8.09 -2.65
C CYS A 185 -10.44 8.02 -3.71
N GLN A 186 -10.21 7.29 -4.82
CA GLN A 186 -11.20 7.18 -5.90
C GLN A 186 -12.51 6.55 -5.42
N CYS A 187 -12.43 5.41 -4.70
CA CYS A 187 -13.63 4.77 -4.15
C CYS A 187 -14.31 5.63 -3.08
N GLY A 188 -13.54 6.40 -2.30
CA GLY A 188 -14.09 7.35 -1.34
C GLY A 188 -14.84 8.49 -2.04
N ALA A 189 -14.26 9.09 -3.08
CA ALA A 189 -14.94 10.14 -3.86
C ALA A 189 -16.25 9.65 -4.49
N ILE A 190 -16.24 8.42 -5.07
CA ILE A 190 -17.47 7.80 -5.60
C ILE A 190 -18.47 7.53 -4.48
N GLY A 191 -18.05 7.05 -3.32
CA GLY A 191 -18.92 6.80 -2.17
C GLY A 191 -19.60 8.08 -1.68
N LEU A 192 -18.83 9.15 -1.51
CA LEU A 192 -19.34 10.46 -1.11
C LEU A 192 -20.35 11.02 -2.12
N SER A 193 -20.10 10.88 -3.41
CA SER A 193 -21.03 11.36 -4.45
C SER A 193 -22.39 10.64 -4.45
N ARG A 194 -22.47 9.44 -3.85
CA ARG A 194 -23.71 8.65 -3.73
C ARG A 194 -24.55 9.02 -2.50
N THR A 195 -23.95 9.68 -1.54
CA THR A 195 -24.61 10.05 -0.28
C THR A 195 -25.10 11.50 -0.24
N GLY A 196 -24.82 12.28 -1.28
CA GLY A 196 -25.27 13.65 -1.47
C GLY A 196 -24.16 14.65 -1.24
#